data_ecba5e17a07d7c8194b7b39ae5d6acd4
#
_entry.id   ecba5e17a07d7c8194b7b39ae5d6acd4
#
_cell.length_a   1.000
_cell.length_b   1.000
_cell.length_c   1.000
_cell.angle_alpha   90.00
_cell.angle_beta   90.00
_cell.angle_gamma   90.00
#
_symmetry.space_group_name_H-M   'P 1'
#
loop_
_entity.id
_entity.type
_entity.pdbx_description
1 polymer ?
#
loop_
_entity_poly.entity_id
_entity_poly.type
_entity_poly.pdbx_seq_one_letter_code
_entity_poly.pdbx_strand_id
1 'polypeptide(L)'
;MAEHQIACPSCGKHNWTDIRQFNLMFKTFQGVTEDAKNTVYLRPETAQGIFVNFNNVQRTTRRKLPFGVCQIGKSFRNEITPGNFTFRTREFEQMELEFFCKPGTDLEWFAYWKDYCHKFLLNLGMRSENLRLRDHDPEELCFYSKATTDFEFLFPFGWGELWGIADRTDYDLGQHQNHSGKDMTYFDQETGEHYIPYVVEPSLGADRVALAFLVDAYDEEVIDAEKNDIRTVLHLHPALAPFKAAVLPLSKKLADKAGEIYDELSKYFMVDYDETGSIGKRYRREDEIGTPLCITVDFETVGDDTKEADNCVTVRDRDTMEQVRIPISELKSYIEKKIEF
;
A
#
# COMPACT_ATOMS: atom_id res chain seq x y z
N MET A 1 4.61 35.86 -21.06
CA MET A 1 3.23 35.70 -21.58
C MET A 1 2.71 37.01 -22.14
N ALA A 2 2.76 38.13 -21.42
CA ALA A 2 2.32 39.41 -21.93
C ALA A 2 3.14 39.91 -23.15
N GLU A 3 4.45 39.73 -23.13
CA GLU A 3 5.36 40.10 -24.22
C GLU A 3 5.16 39.28 -25.51
N HIS A 4 4.67 38.06 -25.41
CA HIS A 4 4.47 37.14 -26.54
C HIS A 4 3.03 37.10 -27.06
N GLN A 5 2.14 37.95 -26.54
CA GLN A 5 0.72 38.01 -26.93
C GLN A 5 0.01 36.65 -27.03
N ILE A 6 0.32 35.74 -26.10
CA ILE A 6 -0.27 34.39 -26.08
C ILE A 6 -1.75 34.49 -25.71
N ALA A 7 -2.61 34.03 -26.62
CA ALA A 7 -4.06 33.94 -26.38
C ALA A 7 -4.41 32.69 -25.55
N CYS A 8 -5.41 32.81 -24.69
CA CYS A 8 -5.97 31.65 -23.98
C CYS A 8 -6.62 30.70 -25.00
N PRO A 9 -6.24 29.40 -25.02
CA PRO A 9 -6.78 28.44 -25.99
C PRO A 9 -8.27 28.18 -25.83
N SER A 10 -8.85 28.45 -24.65
CA SER A 10 -10.27 28.23 -24.38
C SER A 10 -11.15 29.44 -24.70
N CYS A 11 -10.68 30.67 -24.50
CA CYS A 11 -11.51 31.87 -24.65
C CYS A 11 -10.93 32.94 -25.59
N GLY A 12 -9.74 32.74 -26.15
CA GLY A 12 -9.07 33.67 -27.08
C GLY A 12 -8.58 34.97 -26.47
N LYS A 13 -8.79 35.23 -25.19
CA LYS A 13 -8.39 36.47 -24.52
C LYS A 13 -6.93 36.45 -24.09
N HIS A 14 -6.32 37.64 -23.96
CA HIS A 14 -4.95 37.84 -23.51
C HIS A 14 -4.86 38.27 -22.04
N ASN A 15 -5.96 38.21 -21.30
CA ASN A 15 -6.03 38.63 -19.90
C ASN A 15 -5.52 37.50 -18.99
N TRP A 16 -4.22 37.42 -18.83
CA TRP A 16 -3.58 36.50 -17.91
C TRP A 16 -3.47 37.14 -16.52
N THR A 17 -3.66 36.37 -15.48
CA THR A 17 -3.34 36.77 -14.11
C THR A 17 -1.81 36.83 -13.92
N ASP A 18 -1.37 37.61 -12.96
CA ASP A 18 0.05 37.64 -12.59
C ASP A 18 0.54 36.26 -12.17
N ILE A 19 1.81 36.00 -12.48
CA ILE A 19 2.50 34.78 -12.02
C ILE A 19 2.61 34.86 -10.50
N ARG A 20 2.01 33.90 -9.82
CA ARG A 20 2.12 33.76 -8.36
C ARG A 20 3.21 32.74 -8.05
N GLN A 21 4.06 33.05 -7.10
CA GLN A 21 4.96 32.06 -6.54
C GLN A 21 4.15 31.02 -5.78
N PHE A 22 4.44 29.76 -6.05
CA PHE A 22 3.84 28.63 -5.39
C PHE A 22 4.95 27.86 -4.65
N ASN A 23 4.69 27.49 -3.38
CA ASN A 23 5.60 26.64 -2.61
C ASN A 23 4.91 25.30 -2.38
N LEU A 24 5.51 24.25 -2.89
CA LEU A 24 5.02 22.89 -2.72
C LEU A 24 5.09 22.43 -1.24
N MET A 25 6.01 22.99 -0.46
CA MET A 25 6.16 22.66 0.96
C MET A 25 5.23 23.53 1.81
N PHE A 26 4.52 22.91 2.75
CA PHE A 26 3.76 23.66 3.75
C PHE A 26 4.71 24.38 4.72
N LYS A 27 4.51 25.66 4.83
CA LYS A 27 5.22 26.53 5.77
C LYS A 27 4.42 26.65 7.06
N THR A 28 5.10 26.54 8.20
CA THR A 28 4.51 26.80 9.53
C THR A 28 5.55 27.47 10.44
N PHE A 29 5.22 27.70 11.68
CA PHE A 29 6.09 28.39 12.63
C PHE A 29 6.21 27.57 13.93
N GLN A 30 7.40 27.56 14.47
CA GLN A 30 7.67 26.96 15.78
C GLN A 30 7.55 28.04 16.87
N GLY A 31 6.79 27.77 17.92
CA GLY A 31 6.57 28.75 19.01
C GLY A 31 5.37 29.68 18.74
N VAL A 32 5.31 30.79 19.48
CA VAL A 32 4.14 31.68 19.51
C VAL A 32 4.23 32.88 18.56
N THR A 33 5.38 33.10 17.92
CA THR A 33 5.61 34.23 17.02
C THR A 33 5.86 33.75 15.60
N GLU A 34 5.18 34.41 14.64
CA GLU A 34 5.33 34.15 13.21
C GLU A 34 6.43 35.02 12.61
N ASP A 35 7.68 34.61 12.74
CA ASP A 35 8.85 35.29 12.18
C ASP A 35 9.74 34.36 11.34
N ALA A 36 10.67 34.94 10.62
CA ALA A 36 11.56 34.20 9.74
C ALA A 36 12.47 33.20 10.47
N LYS A 37 12.79 33.46 11.76
CA LYS A 37 13.68 32.59 12.56
C LYS A 37 12.94 31.35 13.04
N ASN A 38 11.63 31.48 13.22
CA ASN A 38 10.75 30.41 13.70
C ASN A 38 10.07 29.66 12.54
N THR A 39 10.35 30.02 11.29
CA THR A 39 9.79 29.35 10.12
C THR A 39 10.33 27.93 10.01
N VAL A 40 9.41 26.96 9.89
CA VAL A 40 9.69 25.56 9.61
C VAL A 40 8.79 25.08 8.47
N TYR A 41 9.19 23.99 7.84
CA TYR A 41 8.42 23.38 6.76
C TYR A 41 8.05 21.95 7.14
N LEU A 42 6.83 21.55 6.80
CA LEU A 42 6.44 20.14 6.88
C LEU A 42 7.17 19.36 5.78
N ARG A 43 7.62 18.16 6.10
CA ARG A 43 8.37 17.33 5.15
C ARG A 43 7.50 16.91 3.96
N PRO A 44 7.97 17.06 2.70
CA PRO A 44 7.24 16.64 1.50
C PRO A 44 7.44 15.16 1.16
N GLU A 45 8.39 14.50 1.85
CA GLU A 45 8.79 13.09 1.68
C GLU A 45 9.43 12.55 2.97
N THR A 46 9.52 11.25 3.12
CA THR A 46 10.16 10.61 4.27
C THR A 46 11.66 10.35 4.04
N ALA A 47 12.14 10.38 2.81
CA ALA A 47 13.51 10.09 2.37
C ALA A 47 14.56 10.89 3.13
N GLN A 48 14.40 12.21 3.27
CA GLN A 48 15.40 13.08 3.88
C GLN A 48 15.69 12.74 5.34
N GLY A 49 14.66 12.25 6.07
CA GLY A 49 14.84 11.76 7.44
C GLY A 49 15.75 10.53 7.51
N ILE A 50 15.71 9.68 6.49
CA ILE A 50 16.55 8.49 6.38
C ILE A 50 18.01 8.92 6.10
N PHE A 51 18.23 9.80 5.13
CA PHE A 51 19.58 10.29 4.79
C PHE A 51 20.28 10.99 5.95
N VAL A 52 19.57 11.86 6.68
CA VAL A 52 20.09 12.51 7.90
C VAL A 52 20.57 11.50 8.94
N ASN A 53 19.89 10.35 9.03
CA ASN A 53 20.19 9.31 10.00
C ASN A 53 21.11 8.20 9.48
N PHE A 54 21.58 8.26 8.23
CA PHE A 54 22.39 7.20 7.61
C PHE A 54 23.56 6.76 8.50
N ASN A 55 24.44 7.69 8.89
CA ASN A 55 25.59 7.41 9.75
C ASN A 55 25.20 6.81 11.11
N ASN A 56 24.06 7.25 11.66
CA ASN A 56 23.58 6.78 12.94
C ASN A 56 23.10 5.31 12.84
N VAL A 57 22.31 5.01 11.83
CA VAL A 57 21.82 3.66 11.54
C VAL A 57 22.99 2.73 11.26
N GLN A 58 23.91 3.10 10.35
CA GLN A 58 25.04 2.27 9.98
C GLN A 58 25.92 1.91 11.20
N ARG A 59 26.23 2.90 12.07
CA ARG A 59 27.06 2.68 13.26
C ARG A 59 26.36 1.84 14.33
N THR A 60 25.10 2.10 14.60
CA THR A 60 24.36 1.42 15.68
C THR A 60 23.99 -0.01 15.31
N THR A 61 23.67 -0.26 14.04
CA THR A 61 23.31 -1.61 13.55
C THR A 61 24.52 -2.41 13.08
N ARG A 62 25.66 -1.76 12.82
CA ARG A 62 26.89 -2.35 12.26
C ARG A 62 26.65 -3.09 10.93
N ARG A 63 25.67 -2.62 10.14
CA ARG A 63 25.34 -3.23 8.86
C ARG A 63 26.44 -2.98 7.84
N LYS A 64 26.74 -4.01 7.06
CA LYS A 64 27.54 -3.91 5.83
C LYS A 64 26.62 -3.60 4.65
N LEU A 65 27.15 -2.93 3.63
CA LEU A 65 26.45 -2.78 2.36
C LEU A 65 26.33 -4.13 1.63
N PRO A 66 25.23 -4.40 0.92
CA PRO A 66 24.06 -3.53 0.81
C PRO A 66 23.11 -3.66 2.01
N PHE A 67 22.43 -2.59 2.37
CA PHE A 67 21.32 -2.63 3.33
C PHE A 67 20.31 -1.52 3.03
N GLY A 68 19.06 -1.73 3.45
CA GLY A 68 18.01 -0.74 3.30
C GLY A 68 17.52 -0.20 4.64
N VAL A 69 17.02 1.03 4.60
CA VAL A 69 16.27 1.66 5.68
C VAL A 69 14.93 2.09 5.11
N CYS A 70 13.84 1.60 5.68
CA CYS A 70 12.50 2.01 5.26
C CYS A 70 11.80 2.82 6.34
N GLN A 71 10.91 3.68 5.90
CA GLN A 71 10.01 4.45 6.75
C GLN A 71 8.61 4.45 6.16
N ILE A 72 7.62 4.24 7.04
CA ILE A 72 6.21 4.52 6.76
C ILE A 72 5.84 5.72 7.62
N GLY A 73 5.34 6.79 7.02
CA GLY A 73 5.02 7.99 7.76
C GLY A 73 4.34 9.06 6.94
N LYS A 74 3.84 10.08 7.63
CA LYS A 74 3.16 11.21 7.01
C LYS A 74 4.11 12.08 6.21
N SER A 75 3.66 12.45 5.01
CA SER A 75 4.25 13.46 4.14
C SER A 75 3.21 14.49 3.74
N PHE A 76 3.68 15.69 3.40
CA PHE A 76 2.80 16.85 3.22
C PHE A 76 3.23 17.61 1.95
N ARG A 77 2.33 17.69 0.98
CA ARG A 77 2.56 18.47 -0.25
C ARG A 77 1.42 19.46 -0.44
N ASN A 78 1.74 20.73 -0.60
CA ASN A 78 0.76 21.77 -0.81
C ASN A 78 0.22 21.72 -2.26
N GLU A 79 -0.51 20.66 -2.58
CA GLU A 79 -1.06 20.41 -3.90
C GLU A 79 -2.02 21.53 -4.31
N ILE A 80 -1.86 22.03 -5.54
CA ILE A 80 -2.75 23.07 -6.10
C ILE A 80 -4.15 22.50 -6.29
N THR A 81 -4.24 21.27 -6.82
CA THR A 81 -5.52 20.63 -7.18
C THR A 81 -5.56 19.20 -6.61
N PRO A 82 -5.89 19.06 -5.32
CA PRO A 82 -6.21 17.73 -4.76
C PRO A 82 -7.43 17.15 -5.47
N GLY A 83 -7.51 15.83 -5.57
CA GLY A 83 -8.64 15.18 -6.23
C GLY A 83 -8.49 13.66 -6.34
N ASN A 84 -9.51 13.05 -6.94
CA ASN A 84 -9.58 11.61 -7.13
C ASN A 84 -9.46 10.84 -5.82
N PHE A 85 -10.29 11.20 -4.82
CA PHE A 85 -10.34 10.62 -3.49
C PHE A 85 -8.96 10.65 -2.82
N THR A 86 -8.39 9.48 -2.42
CA THR A 86 -7.07 9.40 -1.77
C THR A 86 -5.90 9.41 -2.75
N PHE A 87 -6.14 9.49 -4.06
CA PHE A 87 -5.06 9.48 -5.06
C PHE A 87 -4.16 10.72 -4.96
N ARG A 88 -4.74 11.92 -4.75
CA ARG A 88 -3.98 13.18 -4.63
C ARG A 88 -4.52 14.03 -3.49
N THR A 89 -3.84 13.95 -2.35
CA THR A 89 -4.17 14.67 -1.12
C THR A 89 -2.99 15.54 -0.67
N ARG A 90 -3.23 16.46 0.25
CA ARG A 90 -2.18 17.35 0.79
C ARG A 90 -1.42 16.72 1.96
N GLU A 91 -2.05 15.81 2.66
CA GLU A 91 -1.49 14.96 3.70
C GLU A 91 -1.71 13.50 3.32
N PHE A 92 -0.66 12.69 3.30
CA PHE A 92 -0.72 11.28 2.90
C PHE A 92 0.32 10.48 3.66
N GLU A 93 0.15 9.18 3.69
CA GLU A 93 1.18 8.25 4.16
C GLU A 93 2.04 7.78 3.00
N GLN A 94 3.35 7.91 3.20
CA GLN A 94 4.36 7.46 2.25
C GLN A 94 5.12 6.28 2.84
N MET A 95 5.43 5.31 2.00
CA MET A 95 6.29 4.17 2.32
C MET A 95 7.51 4.29 1.41
N GLU A 96 8.67 4.58 1.99
CA GLU A 96 9.93 4.72 1.27
C GLU A 96 10.98 3.77 1.82
N LEU A 97 11.74 3.18 0.91
CA LEU A 97 12.93 2.40 1.19
C LEU A 97 14.12 3.08 0.53
N GLU A 98 15.13 3.45 1.32
CA GLU A 98 16.42 3.88 0.81
C GLU A 98 17.37 2.69 0.90
N PHE A 99 17.66 2.10 -0.25
CA PHE A 99 18.53 0.94 -0.34
C PHE A 99 19.94 1.37 -0.74
N PHE A 100 20.85 1.31 0.24
CA PHE A 100 22.24 1.71 0.09
C PHE A 100 23.07 0.58 -0.49
N CYS A 101 23.83 0.85 -1.56
CA CYS A 101 24.66 -0.12 -2.24
C CYS A 101 26.03 0.45 -2.63
N LYS A 102 26.95 -0.43 -3.06
CA LYS A 102 28.26 -0.02 -3.57
C LYS A 102 28.08 0.69 -4.91
N PRO A 103 28.78 1.85 -5.14
CA PRO A 103 28.80 2.49 -6.45
C PRO A 103 29.19 1.52 -7.57
N GLY A 104 28.45 1.57 -8.68
CA GLY A 104 28.61 0.66 -9.82
C GLY A 104 27.79 -0.63 -9.75
N THR A 105 27.10 -0.92 -8.62
CA THR A 105 26.14 -2.02 -8.51
C THR A 105 24.68 -1.54 -8.51
N ASP A 106 24.49 -0.26 -8.58
CA ASP A 106 23.21 0.46 -8.50
C ASP A 106 22.19 -0.01 -9.54
N LEU A 107 22.58 -0.14 -10.80
CA LEU A 107 21.66 -0.59 -11.87
C LEU A 107 21.22 -2.07 -11.71
N GLU A 108 22.07 -2.92 -11.13
CA GLU A 108 21.69 -4.29 -10.80
C GLU A 108 20.64 -4.32 -9.68
N TRP A 109 20.84 -3.50 -8.64
CA TRP A 109 19.88 -3.35 -7.55
C TRP A 109 18.60 -2.64 -8.00
N PHE A 110 18.68 -1.67 -8.89
CA PHE A 110 17.52 -1.06 -9.52
C PHE A 110 16.66 -2.09 -10.25
N ALA A 111 17.29 -2.94 -11.08
CA ALA A 111 16.58 -4.01 -11.77
C ALA A 111 15.97 -5.04 -10.80
N TYR A 112 16.69 -5.39 -9.72
CA TYR A 112 16.19 -6.27 -8.66
C TYR A 112 14.94 -5.70 -8.00
N TRP A 113 14.97 -4.44 -7.55
CA TRP A 113 13.83 -3.81 -6.88
C TRP A 113 12.64 -3.63 -7.82
N LYS A 114 12.88 -3.32 -9.08
CA LYS A 114 11.84 -3.26 -10.11
C LYS A 114 11.11 -4.60 -10.26
N ASP A 115 11.85 -5.70 -10.36
CA ASP A 115 11.26 -7.05 -10.46
C ASP A 115 10.55 -7.46 -9.15
N TYR A 116 11.19 -7.21 -8.00
CA TYR A 116 10.61 -7.53 -6.69
C TYR A 116 9.30 -6.79 -6.44
N CYS A 117 9.26 -5.48 -6.63
CA CYS A 117 8.05 -4.67 -6.42
C CYS A 117 6.93 -5.05 -7.39
N HIS A 118 7.27 -5.38 -8.65
CA HIS A 118 6.30 -5.88 -9.62
C HIS A 118 5.66 -7.19 -9.17
N LYS A 119 6.49 -8.17 -8.81
CA LYS A 119 6.01 -9.46 -8.29
C LYS A 119 5.21 -9.31 -7.00
N PHE A 120 5.62 -8.40 -6.11
CA PHE A 120 4.90 -8.13 -4.86
C PHE A 120 3.45 -7.68 -5.12
N LEU A 121 3.21 -6.77 -6.06
CA LEU A 121 1.87 -6.32 -6.41
C LEU A 121 1.04 -7.45 -7.04
N LEU A 122 1.62 -8.21 -7.96
CA LEU A 122 0.93 -9.33 -8.62
C LEU A 122 0.61 -10.46 -7.62
N ASN A 123 1.54 -10.81 -6.72
CA ASN A 123 1.33 -11.85 -5.72
C ASN A 123 0.24 -11.48 -4.71
N LEU A 124 0.03 -10.18 -4.47
CA LEU A 124 -1.07 -9.66 -3.66
C LEU A 124 -2.38 -9.51 -4.45
N GLY A 125 -2.46 -10.06 -5.66
CA GLY A 125 -3.67 -10.20 -6.44
C GLY A 125 -3.98 -9.03 -7.39
N MET A 126 -3.07 -8.06 -7.56
CA MET A 126 -3.26 -7.00 -8.55
C MET A 126 -3.23 -7.59 -9.96
N ARG A 127 -4.23 -7.26 -10.79
CA ARG A 127 -4.35 -7.78 -12.16
C ARG A 127 -3.29 -7.17 -13.07
N SER A 128 -2.56 -8.03 -13.79
CA SER A 128 -1.45 -7.62 -14.66
C SER A 128 -1.87 -6.67 -15.78
N GLU A 129 -3.11 -6.78 -16.27
CA GLU A 129 -3.67 -5.91 -17.31
C GLU A 129 -3.95 -4.49 -16.82
N ASN A 130 -4.07 -4.31 -15.50
CA ASN A 130 -4.28 -3.01 -14.85
C ASN A 130 -2.97 -2.39 -14.34
N LEU A 131 -1.84 -3.06 -14.54
CA LEU A 131 -0.52 -2.61 -14.09
C LEU A 131 0.44 -2.53 -15.29
N ARG A 132 1.17 -1.41 -15.39
CA ARG A 132 2.24 -1.30 -16.38
C ARG A 132 3.47 -0.59 -15.78
N LEU A 133 4.64 -0.90 -16.34
CA LEU A 133 5.88 -0.25 -15.99
C LEU A 133 6.24 0.77 -17.07
N ARG A 134 6.62 1.97 -16.66
CA ARG A 134 7.05 3.05 -17.53
C ARG A 134 8.44 3.51 -17.10
N ASP A 135 9.45 3.16 -17.87
CA ASP A 135 10.79 3.70 -17.69
C ASP A 135 10.80 5.15 -18.18
N HIS A 136 11.46 6.04 -17.45
CA HIS A 136 11.60 7.44 -17.81
C HIS A 136 12.65 7.60 -18.92
N ASP A 137 12.32 8.44 -19.91
CA ASP A 137 13.30 8.88 -20.90
C ASP A 137 14.37 9.78 -20.25
N PRO A 138 15.60 9.84 -20.78
CA PRO A 138 16.68 10.65 -20.19
C PRO A 138 16.32 12.13 -19.95
N GLU A 139 15.41 12.67 -20.75
CA GLU A 139 14.94 14.07 -20.66
C GLU A 139 13.90 14.29 -19.54
N GLU A 140 13.27 13.22 -19.08
CA GLU A 140 12.29 13.24 -17.98
C GLU A 140 12.94 13.00 -16.60
N LEU A 141 14.18 12.46 -16.57
CA LEU A 141 14.84 12.13 -15.31
C LEU A 141 15.02 13.36 -14.43
N CYS A 142 14.72 13.18 -13.15
CA CYS A 142 15.07 14.18 -12.15
C CYS A 142 16.59 14.37 -12.09
N PHE A 143 17.04 15.55 -11.71
CA PHE A 143 18.46 15.92 -11.65
C PHE A 143 19.31 15.05 -10.71
N TYR A 144 18.69 14.32 -9.81
CA TYR A 144 19.35 13.39 -8.88
C TYR A 144 19.28 11.92 -9.34
N SER A 145 18.54 11.63 -10.39
CA SER A 145 18.27 10.26 -10.80
C SER A 145 19.03 9.86 -12.04
N LYS A 146 19.65 8.67 -12.00
CA LYS A 146 20.32 8.03 -13.14
C LYS A 146 19.36 7.15 -13.94
N ALA A 147 18.35 6.57 -13.27
CA ALA A 147 17.26 5.79 -13.84
C ALA A 147 16.02 5.90 -12.97
N THR A 148 14.84 5.93 -13.59
CA THR A 148 13.55 5.93 -12.89
C THR A 148 12.56 5.05 -13.64
N THR A 149 11.78 4.26 -12.91
CA THR A 149 10.64 3.50 -13.43
C THR A 149 9.43 3.80 -12.56
N ASP A 150 8.31 4.18 -13.19
CA ASP A 150 7.02 4.25 -12.54
C ASP A 150 6.24 2.95 -12.79
N PHE A 151 5.63 2.44 -11.75
CA PHE A 151 4.52 1.51 -11.86
C PHE A 151 3.25 2.34 -11.97
N GLU A 152 2.53 2.19 -13.04
CA GLU A 152 1.26 2.87 -13.27
C GLU A 152 0.11 1.87 -13.19
N PHE A 153 -0.96 2.27 -12.48
CA PHE A 153 -2.18 1.48 -12.36
C PHE A 153 -3.32 2.15 -13.11
N LEU A 154 -4.21 1.34 -13.69
CA LEU A 154 -5.40 1.81 -14.41
C LEU A 154 -6.54 2.11 -13.42
N PHE A 155 -6.54 3.34 -12.89
CA PHE A 155 -7.64 3.84 -12.07
C PHE A 155 -8.88 4.15 -12.91
N PRO A 156 -10.07 4.34 -12.32
CA PRO A 156 -11.28 4.73 -13.03
C PRO A 156 -11.15 6.05 -13.84
N PHE A 157 -10.21 6.91 -13.46
CA PHE A 157 -9.89 8.18 -14.13
C PHE A 157 -8.71 8.08 -15.11
N GLY A 158 -8.21 6.87 -15.39
CA GLY A 158 -7.09 6.60 -16.31
C GLY A 158 -5.82 6.16 -15.59
N TRP A 159 -4.75 5.99 -16.38
CA TRP A 159 -3.45 5.59 -15.86
C TRP A 159 -2.88 6.61 -14.88
N GLY A 160 -2.43 6.17 -13.74
CA GLY A 160 -1.81 6.99 -12.71
C GLY A 160 -0.66 6.27 -12.02
N GLU A 161 0.35 7.03 -11.65
CA GLU A 161 1.50 6.53 -10.91
C GLU A 161 1.07 5.91 -9.58
N LEU A 162 1.53 4.69 -9.34
CA LEU A 162 1.29 3.92 -8.13
C LEU A 162 2.53 3.82 -7.26
N TRP A 163 3.67 3.53 -7.87
CA TRP A 163 4.95 3.27 -7.20
C TRP A 163 6.10 3.75 -8.09
N GLY A 164 7.02 4.51 -7.56
CA GLY A 164 8.24 4.92 -8.25
C GLY A 164 9.46 4.16 -7.74
N ILE A 165 10.38 3.83 -8.63
CA ILE A 165 11.72 3.35 -8.26
C ILE A 165 12.72 4.25 -8.94
N ALA A 166 13.63 4.85 -8.16
CA ALA A 166 14.67 5.73 -8.64
C ALA A 166 16.06 5.26 -8.23
N ASP A 167 17.01 5.27 -9.16
CA ASP A 167 18.43 5.22 -8.85
C ASP A 167 18.91 6.65 -8.60
N ARG A 168 19.08 7.00 -7.32
CA ARG A 168 19.43 8.36 -6.84
C ARG A 168 20.95 8.58 -6.77
N THR A 169 21.75 7.58 -7.13
CA THR A 169 23.21 7.61 -7.02
C THR A 169 23.68 8.03 -5.61
N ASP A 170 24.72 8.80 -5.49
CA ASP A 170 25.24 9.39 -4.24
C ASP A 170 24.68 10.79 -3.94
N TYR A 171 23.71 11.25 -4.73
CA TYR A 171 23.26 12.64 -4.73
C TYR A 171 22.89 13.14 -3.33
N ASP A 172 21.95 12.46 -2.65
CA ASP A 172 21.43 12.93 -1.37
C ASP A 172 22.49 12.93 -0.26
N LEU A 173 23.21 11.83 -0.10
CA LEU A 173 24.30 11.74 0.89
C LEU A 173 25.41 12.76 0.58
N GLY A 174 25.75 12.97 -0.71
CA GLY A 174 26.68 13.98 -1.16
C GLY A 174 26.23 15.40 -0.80
N GLN A 175 24.95 15.74 -1.01
CA GLN A 175 24.38 17.03 -0.61
C GLN A 175 24.41 17.22 0.91
N HIS A 176 24.02 16.18 1.69
CA HIS A 176 24.13 16.23 3.14
C HIS A 176 25.57 16.43 3.61
N GLN A 177 26.54 15.76 3.02
CA GLN A 177 27.95 15.96 3.32
C GLN A 177 28.40 17.40 3.01
N ASN A 178 28.12 17.89 1.80
CA ASN A 178 28.56 19.22 1.33
C ASN A 178 27.97 20.35 2.18
N HIS A 179 26.71 20.25 2.59
CA HIS A 179 26.05 21.32 3.35
C HIS A 179 26.26 21.23 4.86
N SER A 180 26.46 20.04 5.42
CA SER A 180 26.66 19.87 6.86
C SER A 180 28.13 19.82 7.28
N GLY A 181 29.04 19.55 6.34
CA GLY A 181 30.45 19.27 6.62
C GLY A 181 30.71 17.94 7.35
N LYS A 182 29.66 17.10 7.50
CA LYS A 182 29.80 15.77 8.11
C LYS A 182 30.16 14.74 7.04
N ASP A 183 31.11 13.89 7.38
CA ASP A 183 31.48 12.76 6.51
C ASP A 183 30.30 11.76 6.40
N MET A 184 29.83 11.53 5.18
CA MET A 184 28.76 10.59 4.85
C MET A 184 29.30 9.35 4.12
N THR A 185 30.61 9.12 4.15
CA THR A 185 31.21 7.95 3.51
C THR A 185 31.00 6.68 4.32
N TYR A 186 30.91 5.57 3.60
CA TYR A 186 30.98 4.23 4.15
C TYR A 186 32.42 3.70 4.02
N PHE A 187 32.94 3.09 5.08
CA PHE A 187 34.21 2.38 5.05
C PHE A 187 33.99 0.89 4.74
N ASP A 188 34.43 0.45 3.59
CA ASP A 188 34.40 -0.95 3.21
C ASP A 188 35.61 -1.68 3.80
N GLN A 189 35.35 -2.50 4.82
CA GLN A 189 36.41 -3.27 5.51
C GLN A 189 37.06 -4.35 4.64
N GLU A 190 36.37 -4.79 3.58
CA GLU A 190 36.89 -5.84 2.70
C GLU A 190 37.88 -5.29 1.68
N THR A 191 37.62 -4.10 1.16
CA THR A 191 38.48 -3.43 0.17
C THR A 191 39.42 -2.38 0.78
N GLY A 192 39.12 -1.88 1.98
CA GLY A 192 39.79 -0.77 2.63
C GLY A 192 39.45 0.60 2.02
N GLU A 193 38.44 0.69 1.18
CA GLU A 193 38.03 1.90 0.47
C GLU A 193 36.99 2.70 1.27
N HIS A 194 37.02 4.03 1.07
CA HIS A 194 35.97 4.94 1.51
C HIS A 194 35.20 5.46 0.30
N TYR A 195 33.87 5.39 0.33
CA TYR A 195 33.01 5.93 -0.73
C TYR A 195 31.65 6.34 -0.17
N ILE A 196 31.00 7.29 -0.83
CA ILE A 196 29.58 7.60 -0.56
C ILE A 196 28.75 6.50 -1.22
N PRO A 197 27.86 5.78 -0.49
CA PRO A 197 27.01 4.78 -1.08
C PRO A 197 26.06 5.35 -2.13
N TYR A 198 25.76 4.55 -3.15
CA TYR A 198 24.65 4.83 -4.06
C TYR A 198 23.35 4.34 -3.46
N VAL A 199 22.25 4.93 -3.88
CA VAL A 199 20.92 4.70 -3.32
C VAL A 199 19.93 4.32 -4.41
N VAL A 200 19.23 3.22 -4.19
CA VAL A 200 18.04 2.86 -4.97
C VAL A 200 16.81 3.02 -4.07
N GLU A 201 15.85 3.79 -4.53
CA GLU A 201 14.67 4.20 -3.78
C GLU A 201 13.39 3.64 -4.40
N PRO A 202 12.79 2.57 -3.87
CA PRO A 202 11.37 2.28 -4.04
C PRO A 202 10.52 3.16 -3.12
N SER A 203 9.59 3.95 -3.70
CA SER A 203 8.73 4.89 -2.97
C SER A 203 7.29 4.82 -3.45
N LEU A 204 6.35 4.64 -2.51
CA LEU A 204 4.92 4.60 -2.80
C LEU A 204 4.09 5.37 -1.78
N GLY A 205 2.90 5.83 -2.21
CA GLY A 205 1.87 6.35 -1.32
C GLY A 205 0.98 5.22 -0.81
N ALA A 206 0.96 4.99 0.51
CA ALA A 206 0.17 3.91 1.11
C ALA A 206 -1.33 4.06 0.81
N ASP A 207 -1.85 5.30 0.92
CA ASP A 207 -3.26 5.59 0.61
C ASP A 207 -3.60 5.31 -0.86
N ARG A 208 -2.67 5.60 -1.78
CA ARG A 208 -2.83 5.37 -3.22
C ARG A 208 -2.82 3.88 -3.56
N VAL A 209 -1.92 3.11 -2.95
CA VAL A 209 -1.86 1.66 -3.11
C VAL A 209 -3.10 0.98 -2.56
N ALA A 210 -3.58 1.40 -1.38
CA ALA A 210 -4.83 0.90 -0.84
C ALA A 210 -6.03 1.17 -1.78
N LEU A 211 -6.11 2.38 -2.36
CA LEU A 211 -7.12 2.71 -3.36
C LEU A 211 -7.01 1.80 -4.60
N ALA A 212 -5.79 1.55 -5.09
CA ALA A 212 -5.57 0.69 -6.26
C ALA A 212 -6.06 -0.75 -6.00
N PHE A 213 -5.71 -1.35 -4.85
CA PHE A 213 -6.20 -2.68 -4.49
C PHE A 213 -7.72 -2.74 -4.35
N LEU A 214 -8.35 -1.71 -3.78
CA LEU A 214 -9.82 -1.65 -3.68
C LEU A 214 -10.48 -1.54 -5.05
N VAL A 215 -9.93 -0.71 -5.94
CA VAL A 215 -10.44 -0.55 -7.32
C VAL A 215 -10.27 -1.83 -8.11
N ASP A 216 -9.11 -2.48 -7.99
CA ASP A 216 -8.81 -3.71 -8.72
C ASP A 216 -9.65 -4.90 -8.25
N ALA A 217 -9.95 -4.95 -6.95
CA ALA A 217 -10.72 -6.03 -6.34
C ALA A 217 -12.24 -5.90 -6.50
N TYR A 218 -12.75 -4.70 -6.83
CA TYR A 218 -14.20 -4.46 -6.94
C TYR A 218 -14.78 -5.13 -8.17
N ASP A 219 -15.89 -5.87 -7.97
CA ASP A 219 -16.65 -6.48 -9.05
C ASP A 219 -18.15 -6.52 -8.74
N GLU A 220 -18.98 -6.55 -9.80
CA GLU A 220 -20.43 -6.73 -9.77
C GLU A 220 -20.81 -7.96 -10.61
N GLU A 221 -20.94 -9.10 -9.95
CA GLU A 221 -21.25 -10.37 -10.59
C GLU A 221 -22.75 -10.58 -10.77
N VAL A 222 -23.18 -10.88 -11.98
CA VAL A 222 -24.58 -11.25 -12.26
C VAL A 222 -24.80 -12.71 -11.88
N ILE A 223 -25.49 -12.98 -10.77
CA ILE A 223 -25.79 -14.33 -10.30
C ILE A 223 -27.05 -14.89 -10.96
N ASP A 224 -28.07 -14.07 -11.15
CA ASP A 224 -29.33 -14.44 -11.82
C ASP A 224 -29.84 -13.24 -12.63
N ALA A 225 -29.65 -13.28 -13.95
CA ALA A 225 -30.05 -12.20 -14.84
C ALA A 225 -31.58 -12.01 -14.91
N GLU A 226 -32.37 -13.10 -14.77
CA GLU A 226 -33.83 -13.02 -14.83
C GLU A 226 -34.39 -12.31 -13.60
N LYS A 227 -33.77 -12.49 -12.43
CA LYS A 227 -34.14 -11.84 -11.17
C LYS A 227 -33.44 -10.54 -10.90
N ASN A 228 -32.51 -10.12 -11.80
CA ASN A 228 -31.62 -8.99 -11.59
C ASN A 228 -30.85 -9.11 -10.25
N ASP A 229 -30.43 -10.35 -9.91
CA ASP A 229 -29.63 -10.61 -8.72
C ASP A 229 -28.15 -10.36 -9.03
N ILE A 230 -27.65 -9.25 -8.53
CA ILE A 230 -26.25 -8.83 -8.66
C ILE A 230 -25.56 -8.99 -7.32
N ARG A 231 -24.38 -9.58 -7.34
CA ARG A 231 -23.47 -9.73 -6.20
C ARG A 231 -22.37 -8.69 -6.31
N THR A 232 -22.33 -7.75 -5.38
CA THR A 232 -21.16 -6.88 -5.20
C THR A 232 -20.11 -7.63 -4.39
N VAL A 233 -18.87 -7.62 -4.84
CA VAL A 233 -17.79 -8.35 -4.17
C VAL A 233 -16.47 -7.58 -4.28
N LEU A 234 -15.65 -7.65 -3.23
CA LEU A 234 -14.26 -7.24 -3.25
C LEU A 234 -13.36 -8.49 -3.27
N HIS A 235 -12.76 -8.80 -4.42
CA HIS A 235 -11.83 -9.91 -4.62
C HIS A 235 -10.43 -9.61 -4.07
N LEU A 236 -10.36 -9.04 -2.86
CA LEU A 236 -9.08 -8.77 -2.21
C LEU A 236 -8.31 -10.07 -1.96
N HIS A 237 -7.01 -10.06 -2.20
CA HIS A 237 -6.18 -11.16 -1.74
C HIS A 237 -6.42 -11.42 -0.25
N PRO A 238 -6.54 -12.68 0.22
CA PRO A 238 -6.89 -12.98 1.61
C PRO A 238 -5.97 -12.31 2.63
N ALA A 239 -4.67 -12.11 2.30
CA ALA A 239 -3.73 -11.37 3.14
C ALA A 239 -4.10 -9.89 3.30
N LEU A 240 -4.77 -9.26 2.31
CA LEU A 240 -5.18 -7.85 2.35
C LEU A 240 -6.59 -7.65 2.90
N ALA A 241 -7.43 -8.69 2.93
CA ALA A 241 -8.80 -8.59 3.41
C ALA A 241 -8.85 -8.07 4.86
N PRO A 242 -9.75 -7.11 5.20
CA PRO A 242 -9.87 -6.57 6.56
C PRO A 242 -10.14 -7.65 7.59
N PHE A 243 -11.10 -8.53 7.31
CA PHE A 243 -11.37 -9.74 8.10
C PHE A 243 -10.86 -10.96 7.33
N LYS A 244 -10.23 -11.89 8.05
CA LYS A 244 -9.72 -13.14 7.44
C LYS A 244 -10.79 -14.21 7.35
N ALA A 245 -11.76 -14.12 8.23
CA ALA A 245 -12.95 -14.97 8.26
C ALA A 245 -14.12 -14.25 8.95
N ALA A 246 -15.34 -14.71 8.69
CA ALA A 246 -16.52 -14.33 9.46
C ALA A 246 -17.19 -15.57 10.04
N VAL A 247 -17.60 -15.53 11.32
CA VAL A 247 -18.32 -16.61 12.00
C VAL A 247 -19.82 -16.32 12.00
N LEU A 248 -20.60 -17.20 11.38
CA LEU A 248 -22.00 -17.00 11.06
C LEU A 248 -22.85 -18.16 11.63
N PRO A 249 -23.48 -18.02 12.80
CA PRO A 249 -24.38 -19.07 13.31
C PRO A 249 -25.63 -19.19 12.43
N LEU A 250 -25.96 -20.37 11.92
CA LEU A 250 -27.15 -20.59 11.08
C LEU A 250 -28.45 -20.21 11.79
N SER A 251 -28.46 -20.32 13.12
CA SER A 251 -29.60 -19.97 13.99
C SER A 251 -29.06 -19.34 15.28
N LYS A 252 -29.88 -18.46 15.90
CA LYS A 252 -29.57 -17.89 17.23
C LYS A 252 -29.34 -18.93 18.32
N LYS A 253 -29.88 -20.14 18.16
CA LYS A 253 -29.66 -21.27 19.09
C LYS A 253 -28.21 -21.76 19.07
N LEU A 254 -27.45 -21.42 18.06
CA LEU A 254 -26.04 -21.79 17.85
C LEU A 254 -25.07 -20.67 18.21
N ALA A 255 -25.58 -19.53 18.74
CA ALA A 255 -24.79 -18.35 19.04
C ALA A 255 -23.67 -18.64 20.05
N ASP A 256 -23.92 -19.44 21.08
CA ASP A 256 -22.92 -19.78 22.10
C ASP A 256 -21.73 -20.52 21.45
N LYS A 257 -22.03 -21.54 20.62
CA LYS A 257 -20.99 -22.30 19.91
C LYS A 257 -20.22 -21.44 18.90
N ALA A 258 -20.94 -20.58 18.17
CA ALA A 258 -20.32 -19.64 17.24
C ALA A 258 -19.44 -18.62 17.97
N GLY A 259 -19.87 -18.15 19.16
CA GLY A 259 -19.08 -17.28 20.03
C GLY A 259 -17.78 -17.92 20.49
N GLU A 260 -17.81 -19.19 20.91
CA GLU A 260 -16.57 -19.94 21.26
C GLU A 260 -15.58 -19.99 20.10
N ILE A 261 -16.06 -20.24 18.88
CA ILE A 261 -15.22 -20.30 17.67
C ILE A 261 -14.65 -18.90 17.34
N TYR A 262 -15.50 -17.88 17.41
CA TYR A 262 -15.10 -16.49 17.20
C TYR A 262 -14.02 -16.06 18.20
N ASP A 263 -14.23 -16.30 19.49
CA ASP A 263 -13.28 -15.95 20.56
C ASP A 263 -11.93 -16.67 20.38
N GLU A 264 -11.95 -17.92 19.92
CA GLU A 264 -10.72 -18.67 19.66
C GLU A 264 -9.96 -18.10 18.45
N LEU A 265 -10.64 -17.88 17.32
CA LEU A 265 -10.02 -17.38 16.10
C LEU A 265 -9.54 -15.94 16.22
N SER A 266 -10.26 -15.10 16.99
CA SER A 266 -9.91 -13.68 17.22
C SER A 266 -8.60 -13.48 17.97
N LYS A 267 -8.04 -14.51 18.59
CA LYS A 267 -6.70 -14.48 19.19
C LYS A 267 -5.57 -14.40 18.13
N TYR A 268 -5.88 -14.78 16.89
CA TYR A 268 -4.89 -14.94 15.81
C TYR A 268 -5.18 -14.06 14.60
N PHE A 269 -6.45 -13.78 14.33
CA PHE A 269 -6.90 -13.09 13.12
C PHE A 269 -7.91 -12.00 13.44
N MET A 270 -8.04 -11.03 12.54
CA MET A 270 -9.23 -10.18 12.50
C MET A 270 -10.39 -11.03 11.94
N VAL A 271 -11.40 -11.25 12.76
CA VAL A 271 -12.57 -12.09 12.44
C VAL A 271 -13.83 -11.25 12.65
N ASP A 272 -14.80 -11.35 11.76
CA ASP A 272 -16.13 -10.76 11.97
C ASP A 272 -17.11 -11.79 12.53
N TYR A 273 -18.20 -11.30 13.13
CA TYR A 273 -19.29 -12.12 13.67
C TYR A 273 -20.62 -11.49 13.30
N ASP A 274 -21.47 -12.24 12.57
CA ASP A 274 -22.79 -11.74 12.20
C ASP A 274 -23.88 -12.81 12.38
N GLU A 275 -24.92 -12.47 13.13
CA GLU A 275 -26.12 -13.31 13.33
C GLU A 275 -27.40 -12.65 12.80
N THR A 276 -27.28 -11.50 12.10
CA THR A 276 -28.43 -10.67 11.72
C THR A 276 -28.98 -11.00 10.35
N GLY A 277 -30.25 -11.42 10.29
CA GLY A 277 -30.95 -11.76 9.04
C GLY A 277 -30.67 -13.18 8.54
N SER A 278 -30.97 -13.45 7.26
CA SER A 278 -30.75 -14.77 6.66
C SER A 278 -29.27 -14.99 6.34
N ILE A 279 -28.82 -16.24 6.32
CA ILE A 279 -27.45 -16.62 6.01
C ILE A 279 -26.99 -16.07 4.65
N GLY A 280 -27.85 -16.09 3.63
CA GLY A 280 -27.51 -15.55 2.31
C GLY A 280 -27.26 -14.04 2.33
N LYS A 281 -27.99 -13.26 3.15
CA LYS A 281 -27.72 -11.81 3.30
C LYS A 281 -26.41 -11.55 4.03
N ARG A 282 -26.04 -12.40 4.98
CA ARG A 282 -24.77 -12.31 5.69
C ARG A 282 -23.59 -12.61 4.76
N TYR A 283 -23.68 -13.66 3.94
CA TYR A 283 -22.68 -13.92 2.92
C TYR A 283 -22.49 -12.73 1.98
N ARG A 284 -23.57 -12.06 1.54
CA ARG A 284 -23.48 -10.87 0.68
C ARG A 284 -22.74 -9.72 1.37
N ARG A 285 -23.00 -9.47 2.66
CA ARG A 285 -22.26 -8.43 3.40
C ARG A 285 -20.78 -8.75 3.50
N GLU A 286 -20.42 -10.01 3.76
CA GLU A 286 -19.02 -10.43 3.80
C GLU A 286 -18.36 -10.36 2.42
N ASP A 287 -19.07 -10.69 1.36
CA ASP A 287 -18.59 -10.52 -0.01
C ASP A 287 -18.29 -9.04 -0.32
N GLU A 288 -19.17 -8.11 0.10
CA GLU A 288 -19.02 -6.66 -0.11
C GLU A 288 -17.79 -6.08 0.61
N ILE A 289 -17.41 -6.58 1.78
CA ILE A 289 -16.21 -6.14 2.51
C ILE A 289 -14.96 -6.96 2.18
N GLY A 290 -15.11 -7.98 1.35
CA GLY A 290 -14.00 -8.79 0.85
C GLY A 290 -13.48 -9.84 1.82
N THR A 291 -14.28 -10.29 2.80
CA THR A 291 -13.93 -11.39 3.70
C THR A 291 -13.79 -12.70 2.93
N PRO A 292 -12.61 -13.34 2.90
CA PRO A 292 -12.36 -14.49 2.02
C PRO A 292 -13.09 -15.77 2.45
N LEU A 293 -13.38 -15.93 3.73
CA LEU A 293 -13.94 -17.15 4.30
C LEU A 293 -15.13 -16.85 5.21
N CYS A 294 -16.28 -17.50 4.96
CA CYS A 294 -17.42 -17.48 5.86
C CYS A 294 -17.57 -18.84 6.56
N ILE A 295 -17.48 -18.85 7.87
CA ILE A 295 -17.54 -20.03 8.73
C ILE A 295 -18.96 -20.14 9.27
N THR A 296 -19.76 -21.06 8.73
CA THR A 296 -21.14 -21.30 9.18
C THR A 296 -21.18 -22.39 10.21
N VAL A 297 -21.70 -22.06 11.40
CA VAL A 297 -21.99 -23.00 12.48
C VAL A 297 -23.44 -23.45 12.31
N ASP A 298 -23.66 -24.75 12.14
CA ASP A 298 -24.97 -25.37 11.90
C ASP A 298 -25.35 -26.39 12.98
N PHE A 299 -26.51 -27.04 12.83
CA PHE A 299 -27.02 -28.00 13.84
C PHE A 299 -26.16 -29.28 13.87
N GLU A 300 -25.52 -29.68 12.79
CA GLU A 300 -24.62 -30.84 12.78
C GLU A 300 -23.34 -30.59 13.59
N THR A 301 -22.90 -29.33 13.63
CA THR A 301 -21.73 -28.91 14.44
C THR A 301 -21.91 -29.25 15.93
N VAL A 302 -23.09 -29.02 16.48
CA VAL A 302 -23.41 -29.22 17.92
C VAL A 302 -24.13 -30.54 18.22
N GLY A 303 -24.74 -31.16 17.20
CA GLY A 303 -25.58 -32.32 17.38
C GLY A 303 -26.94 -32.01 18.07
N ASP A 304 -27.73 -33.03 18.27
CA ASP A 304 -28.99 -32.98 18.99
C ASP A 304 -29.31 -34.34 19.65
N ASP A 305 -30.49 -34.50 20.22
CA ASP A 305 -30.91 -35.75 20.90
C ASP A 305 -30.91 -36.99 19.98
N THR A 306 -30.85 -36.79 18.65
CA THR A 306 -30.91 -37.84 17.62
C THR A 306 -29.62 -38.06 16.86
N LYS A 307 -28.73 -37.08 16.84
CA LYS A 307 -27.49 -37.09 16.07
C LYS A 307 -26.35 -36.51 16.90
N GLU A 308 -25.26 -37.26 17.00
CA GLU A 308 -24.02 -36.76 17.65
C GLU A 308 -23.41 -35.57 16.93
N ALA A 309 -22.78 -34.67 17.70
CA ALA A 309 -22.06 -33.52 17.17
C ALA A 309 -20.85 -34.00 16.31
N ASP A 310 -20.72 -33.47 15.11
CA ASP A 310 -19.55 -33.77 14.26
C ASP A 310 -18.37 -32.85 14.53
N ASN A 311 -18.55 -31.78 15.32
CA ASN A 311 -17.54 -30.76 15.61
C ASN A 311 -16.88 -30.16 14.36
N CYS A 312 -17.61 -30.12 13.25
CA CYS A 312 -17.19 -29.49 12.00
C CYS A 312 -18.08 -28.26 11.73
N VAL A 313 -17.56 -27.38 10.90
CA VAL A 313 -18.29 -26.20 10.40
C VAL A 313 -18.24 -26.18 8.89
N THR A 314 -19.19 -25.49 8.27
CA THR A 314 -19.17 -25.26 6.82
C THR A 314 -18.42 -23.98 6.53
N VAL A 315 -17.32 -24.06 5.77
CA VAL A 315 -16.52 -22.91 5.33
C VAL A 315 -16.85 -22.63 3.86
N ARG A 316 -17.36 -21.43 3.59
CA ARG A 316 -17.62 -20.92 2.23
C ARG A 316 -16.46 -20.04 1.79
N ASP A 317 -15.94 -20.33 0.63
CA ASP A 317 -14.96 -19.49 -0.07
C ASP A 317 -15.70 -18.35 -0.80
N ARG A 318 -15.21 -17.10 -0.66
CA ARG A 318 -15.83 -15.90 -1.25
C ARG A 318 -15.81 -15.98 -2.77
N ASP A 319 -14.67 -16.34 -3.38
CA ASP A 319 -14.45 -16.20 -4.81
C ASP A 319 -15.17 -17.31 -5.60
N THR A 320 -15.10 -18.55 -5.14
CA THR A 320 -15.71 -19.70 -5.80
C THR A 320 -17.16 -19.97 -5.35
N MET A 321 -17.56 -19.41 -4.20
CA MET A 321 -18.79 -19.73 -3.48
C MET A 321 -18.93 -21.22 -3.06
N GLU A 322 -17.88 -22.02 -3.28
CA GLU A 322 -17.84 -23.41 -2.84
C GLU A 322 -17.83 -23.50 -1.31
N GLN A 323 -18.42 -24.58 -0.81
CA GLN A 323 -18.53 -24.86 0.61
C GLN A 323 -17.89 -26.19 0.94
N VAL A 324 -17.05 -26.19 1.96
CA VAL A 324 -16.38 -27.40 2.45
C VAL A 324 -16.63 -27.58 3.94
N ARG A 325 -16.72 -28.84 4.38
CA ARG A 325 -16.89 -29.18 5.80
C ARG A 325 -15.51 -29.36 6.43
N ILE A 326 -15.20 -28.61 7.49
CA ILE A 326 -13.88 -28.57 8.14
C ILE A 326 -14.04 -28.76 9.64
N PRO A 327 -13.21 -29.63 10.30
CA PRO A 327 -13.15 -29.73 11.74
C PRO A 327 -12.78 -28.38 12.39
N ILE A 328 -13.45 -28.01 13.48
CA ILE A 328 -13.16 -26.77 14.21
C ILE A 328 -11.68 -26.69 14.60
N SER A 329 -11.06 -27.81 14.97
CA SER A 329 -9.64 -27.89 15.34
C SER A 329 -8.67 -27.54 14.20
N GLU A 330 -9.13 -27.58 12.94
CA GLU A 330 -8.28 -27.32 11.76
C GLU A 330 -8.48 -25.89 11.19
N LEU A 331 -9.47 -25.14 11.69
CA LEU A 331 -9.81 -23.82 11.15
C LEU A 331 -8.63 -22.84 11.12
N LYS A 332 -7.86 -22.80 12.22
CA LYS A 332 -6.68 -21.91 12.30
C LYS A 332 -5.71 -22.20 11.17
N SER A 333 -5.30 -23.43 11.01
CA SER A 333 -4.33 -23.83 9.98
C SER A 333 -4.89 -23.68 8.55
N TYR A 334 -6.21 -23.84 8.40
CA TYR A 334 -6.89 -23.61 7.12
C TYR A 334 -6.84 -22.12 6.72
N ILE A 335 -7.13 -21.20 7.66
CA ILE A 335 -7.06 -19.76 7.44
C ILE A 335 -5.60 -19.35 7.16
N GLU A 336 -4.63 -19.83 7.97
CA GLU A 336 -3.21 -19.52 7.79
C GLU A 336 -2.73 -19.81 6.37
N LYS A 337 -3.09 -20.98 5.82
CA LYS A 337 -2.73 -21.37 4.45
C LYS A 337 -3.39 -20.47 3.38
N LYS A 338 -4.57 -19.93 3.64
CA LYS A 338 -5.30 -19.08 2.70
C LYS A 338 -4.77 -17.65 2.65
N ILE A 339 -4.18 -17.15 3.74
CA ILE A 339 -3.64 -15.78 3.83
C ILE A 339 -2.15 -15.71 3.49
N GLU A 340 -1.48 -16.85 3.29
CA GLU A 340 -0.07 -16.90 2.86
C GLU A 340 0.11 -16.33 1.44
N PHE A 341 1.21 -15.56 1.21
CA PHE A 341 1.54 -14.97 -0.09
C PHE A 341 3.04 -14.87 -0.35
#